data_22c3b4e9de9e990ab60a37441185ac3e
#
_entry.id   22c3b4e9de9e990ab60a37441185ac3e
#
_cell.length_a   1.000
_cell.length_b   1.000
_cell.length_c   1.000
_cell.angle_alpha   90.00
_cell.angle_beta   90.00
_cell.angle_gamma   90.00
#
_symmetry.space_group_name_H-M   'P 1'
#
loop_
_entity.id
_entity.type
_entity.pdbx_description
1 polymer ?
#
loop_
_entity_poly.entity_id
_entity_poly.type
_entity_poly.pdbx_seq_one_letter_code
_entity_poly.pdbx_strand_id
1 'polypeptide(L)'
;FGGVQEYPIQSAGSGIVVGQDDDELLIATNNHVVEGAQTLTVSFSDASSYEAQIKGNDAGNDLAVIAVKLSDLSEETLSAVKVISLGDSDSLIIGEQVVAIGNALGYGQSVTSGWVSALNRDMTDEDGKVSEDLIQTDAAINPGNSGGALLNMKGELIGINVAKSSGNAVEGMGYAIPIAKAEPVLDSLMSRETRFKVDESQAAYI
;
A
#
# COMPACT_ATOMS: atom_id res chain seq x y z
N PHE A 1 21.74 -25.21 26.14
CA PHE A 1 21.86 -24.05 25.26
C PHE A 1 20.79 -24.19 24.19
N GLY A 2 19.61 -23.58 24.40
CA GLY A 2 18.54 -23.49 23.41
C GLY A 2 18.82 -22.31 22.51
N GLY A 3 19.21 -22.57 21.26
CA GLY A 3 19.27 -21.53 20.22
C GLY A 3 17.85 -21.06 19.95
N VAL A 4 17.61 -19.76 20.02
CA VAL A 4 16.37 -19.12 19.52
C VAL A 4 16.41 -19.31 18.01
N GLN A 5 15.53 -20.15 17.47
CA GLN A 5 15.29 -20.18 16.02
C GLN A 5 14.40 -18.99 15.70
N GLU A 6 14.98 -17.96 15.10
CA GLU A 6 14.22 -16.88 14.49
C GLU A 6 13.56 -17.43 13.21
N TYR A 7 12.25 -17.59 13.24
CA TYR A 7 11.49 -17.86 12.03
C TYR A 7 11.21 -16.51 11.35
N PRO A 8 11.50 -16.36 10.05
CA PRO A 8 11.18 -15.14 9.33
C PRO A 8 9.65 -14.95 9.35
N ILE A 9 9.21 -13.82 9.89
CA ILE A 9 7.81 -13.41 9.81
C ILE A 9 7.62 -12.86 8.40
N GLN A 10 6.79 -13.50 7.60
CA GLN A 10 6.37 -12.98 6.31
C GLN A 10 5.10 -12.16 6.51
N SER A 11 5.16 -10.89 6.15
CA SER A 11 4.00 -10.02 6.00
C SER A 11 3.68 -9.86 4.52
N ALA A 12 2.42 -9.80 4.17
CA ALA A 12 1.96 -9.56 2.81
C ALA A 12 0.95 -8.41 2.79
N GLY A 13 1.03 -7.60 1.75
CA GLY A 13 0.12 -6.50 1.50
C GLY A 13 0.03 -6.20 0.02
N SER A 14 -0.60 -5.10 -0.30
CA SER A 14 -0.77 -4.60 -1.66
C SER A 14 -0.06 -3.26 -1.83
N GLY A 15 0.13 -2.85 -3.08
CA GLY A 15 0.66 -1.55 -3.42
C GLY A 15 -0.01 -0.97 -4.67
N ILE A 16 0.15 0.33 -4.85
CA ILE A 16 -0.42 1.09 -5.95
C ILE A 16 0.72 1.84 -6.63
N VAL A 17 0.85 1.70 -7.94
CA VAL A 17 1.82 2.48 -8.69
C VAL A 17 1.34 3.93 -8.78
N VAL A 18 2.03 4.82 -8.06
CA VAL A 18 1.66 6.23 -7.92
C VAL A 18 2.56 7.19 -8.67
N GLY A 19 3.71 6.71 -9.16
CA GLY A 19 4.65 7.54 -9.91
C GLY A 19 5.75 6.73 -10.56
N GLN A 20 6.51 7.42 -11.39
CA GLN A 20 7.73 6.93 -12.02
C GLN A 20 8.62 8.14 -12.29
N ASP A 21 9.89 8.03 -12.00
CA ASP A 21 10.93 8.96 -12.44
C ASP A 21 11.87 8.30 -13.45
N ASP A 22 13.05 8.88 -13.69
CA ASP A 22 14.00 8.37 -14.67
C ASP A 22 14.64 7.03 -14.29
N ASP A 23 14.67 6.71 -12.98
CA ASP A 23 15.39 5.56 -12.44
C ASP A 23 14.48 4.55 -11.69
N GLU A 24 13.32 5.00 -11.21
CA GLU A 24 12.50 4.25 -10.25
C GLU A 24 11.02 4.23 -10.59
N LEU A 25 10.39 3.08 -10.34
CA LEU A 25 8.95 2.93 -10.24
C LEU A 25 8.53 3.11 -8.78
N LEU A 26 7.60 4.03 -8.51
CA LEU A 26 7.17 4.41 -7.17
C LEU A 26 5.82 3.80 -6.84
N ILE A 27 5.77 3.10 -5.71
CA ILE A 27 4.60 2.33 -5.29
C ILE A 27 4.22 2.77 -3.88
N ALA A 28 2.99 3.25 -3.72
CA ALA A 28 2.40 3.55 -2.43
C ALA A 28 1.87 2.27 -1.77
N THR A 29 2.02 2.19 -0.45
CA THR A 29 1.46 1.12 0.39
C THR A 29 1.25 1.65 1.82
N ASN A 30 0.76 0.83 2.74
CA ASN A 30 0.72 1.20 4.16
C ASN A 30 2.08 1.02 4.84
N ASN A 31 2.36 1.87 5.85
CA ASN A 31 3.57 1.74 6.65
C ASN A 31 3.64 0.38 7.36
N HIS A 32 2.53 -0.08 7.97
CA HIS A 32 2.51 -1.35 8.69
C HIS A 32 2.80 -2.58 7.80
N VAL A 33 2.67 -2.47 6.47
CA VAL A 33 3.01 -3.53 5.51
C VAL A 33 4.53 -3.69 5.38
N VAL A 34 5.28 -2.59 5.45
CA VAL A 34 6.72 -2.55 5.20
C VAL A 34 7.57 -2.33 6.45
N GLU A 35 6.93 -2.01 7.58
CA GLU A 35 7.61 -1.75 8.84
C GLU A 35 8.41 -2.97 9.32
N GLY A 36 9.69 -2.75 9.63
CA GLY A 36 10.60 -3.82 10.10
C GLY A 36 11.03 -4.82 9.02
N ALA A 37 10.62 -4.64 7.77
CA ALA A 37 11.02 -5.53 6.69
C ALA A 37 12.53 -5.45 6.43
N GLN A 38 13.21 -6.60 6.43
CA GLN A 38 14.63 -6.73 6.06
C GLN A 38 14.80 -6.80 4.54
N THR A 39 13.85 -7.41 3.86
CA THR A 39 13.76 -7.51 2.40
C THR A 39 12.33 -7.27 1.96
N LEU A 40 12.18 -6.51 0.88
CA LEU A 40 10.90 -6.27 0.23
C LEU A 40 10.92 -6.83 -1.18
N THR A 41 9.86 -7.51 -1.55
CA THR A 41 9.65 -8.02 -2.92
C THR A 41 8.28 -7.55 -3.40
N VAL A 42 8.25 -6.98 -4.59
CA VAL A 42 7.02 -6.61 -5.27
C VAL A 42 6.74 -7.61 -6.37
N SER A 43 5.54 -8.18 -6.36
CA SER A 43 5.06 -9.05 -7.43
C SER A 43 4.04 -8.32 -8.27
N PHE A 44 4.23 -8.33 -9.59
CA PHE A 44 3.36 -7.69 -10.56
C PHE A 44 2.31 -8.65 -11.14
N SER A 45 1.36 -8.11 -11.90
CA SER A 45 0.25 -8.88 -12.48
C SER A 45 0.69 -9.91 -13.54
N ASP A 46 1.88 -9.74 -14.11
CA ASP A 46 2.53 -10.68 -15.03
C ASP A 46 3.24 -11.84 -14.31
N ALA A 47 3.08 -11.95 -12.98
CA ALA A 47 3.74 -12.89 -12.08
C ALA A 47 5.26 -12.69 -11.95
N SER A 48 5.82 -11.61 -12.48
CA SER A 48 7.20 -11.21 -12.21
C SER A 48 7.35 -10.66 -10.79
N SER A 49 8.55 -10.78 -10.23
CA SER A 49 8.84 -10.30 -8.86
C SER A 49 10.21 -9.64 -8.82
N TYR A 50 10.27 -8.48 -8.18
CA TYR A 50 11.47 -7.66 -8.10
C TYR A 50 11.73 -7.17 -6.68
N GLU A 51 12.99 -6.99 -6.33
CA GLU A 51 13.37 -6.39 -5.06
C GLU A 51 12.96 -4.91 -5.05
N ALA A 52 12.45 -4.47 -3.90
CA ALA A 52 12.07 -3.08 -3.66
C ALA A 52 12.81 -2.53 -2.44
N GLN A 53 12.91 -1.22 -2.38
CA GLN A 53 13.47 -0.51 -1.23
C GLN A 53 12.45 0.51 -0.70
N ILE A 54 12.48 0.76 0.61
CA ILE A 54 11.66 1.81 1.21
C ILE A 54 12.28 3.15 0.82
N LYS A 55 11.56 3.95 0.02
CA LYS A 55 11.93 5.33 -0.32
C LYS A 55 11.62 6.28 0.83
N GLY A 56 10.51 6.03 1.51
CA GLY A 56 10.11 6.75 2.70
C GLY A 56 8.85 6.19 3.33
N ASN A 57 8.65 6.50 4.60
CA ASN A 57 7.46 6.10 5.34
C ASN A 57 7.02 7.17 6.33
N ASP A 58 5.74 7.13 6.66
CA ASP A 58 5.07 7.95 7.66
C ASP A 58 4.19 7.03 8.51
N ALA A 59 4.71 6.69 9.69
CA ALA A 59 3.99 5.84 10.64
C ALA A 59 2.75 6.53 11.23
N GLY A 60 2.72 7.87 11.28
CA GLY A 60 1.59 8.64 11.78
C GLY A 60 0.34 8.47 10.91
N ASN A 61 0.53 8.57 9.60
CA ASN A 61 -0.53 8.44 8.60
C ASN A 61 -0.67 7.02 8.06
N ASP A 62 0.17 6.06 8.52
CA ASP A 62 0.21 4.68 8.04
C ASP A 62 0.45 4.56 6.52
N LEU A 63 1.34 5.38 5.99
CA LEU A 63 1.70 5.44 4.57
C LEU A 63 3.18 5.16 4.36
N ALA A 64 3.51 4.52 3.24
CA ALA A 64 4.86 4.34 2.78
C ALA A 64 4.93 4.42 1.25
N VAL A 65 6.09 4.81 0.74
CA VAL A 65 6.46 4.69 -0.67
C VAL A 65 7.65 3.76 -0.76
N ILE A 66 7.54 2.75 -1.59
CA ILE A 66 8.62 1.84 -1.95
C ILE A 66 9.01 2.08 -3.42
N ALA A 67 10.25 1.80 -3.74
CA ALA A 67 10.80 2.00 -5.07
C ALA A 67 11.37 0.69 -5.63
N VAL A 68 11.12 0.46 -6.92
CA VAL A 68 11.74 -0.60 -7.71
C VAL A 68 12.55 0.05 -8.81
N LYS A 69 13.81 -0.36 -9.01
CA LYS A 69 14.64 0.17 -10.08
C LYS A 69 14.05 -0.18 -11.44
N LEU A 70 13.90 0.80 -12.32
CA LEU A 70 13.43 0.57 -13.70
C LEU A 70 14.37 -0.33 -14.49
N SER A 71 15.68 -0.26 -14.23
CA SER A 71 16.69 -1.12 -14.85
C SER A 71 16.51 -2.61 -14.56
N ASP A 72 15.84 -2.95 -13.47
CA ASP A 72 15.63 -4.33 -13.04
C ASP A 72 14.34 -4.92 -13.65
N LEU A 73 13.42 -4.04 -14.11
CA LEU A 73 12.13 -4.44 -14.67
C LEU A 73 12.27 -4.93 -16.11
N SER A 74 11.55 -5.99 -16.46
CA SER A 74 11.45 -6.44 -17.84
C SER A 74 10.63 -5.46 -18.70
N GLU A 75 10.86 -5.48 -20.02
CA GLU A 75 10.04 -4.68 -20.97
C GLU A 75 8.55 -5.05 -20.90
N GLU A 76 8.24 -6.32 -20.63
CA GLU A 76 6.87 -6.82 -20.48
C GLU A 76 6.21 -6.18 -19.25
N THR A 77 6.88 -6.21 -18.09
CA THR A 77 6.40 -5.58 -16.86
C THR A 77 6.23 -4.07 -17.04
N LEU A 78 7.23 -3.38 -17.62
CA LEU A 78 7.18 -1.95 -17.88
C LEU A 78 6.01 -1.55 -18.78
N SER A 79 5.71 -2.37 -19.79
CA SER A 79 4.58 -2.11 -20.69
C SER A 79 3.20 -2.32 -20.05
N ALA A 80 3.12 -3.19 -19.05
CA ALA A 80 1.89 -3.51 -18.33
C ALA A 80 1.58 -2.53 -17.19
N VAL A 81 2.62 -1.92 -16.62
CA VAL A 81 2.48 -1.00 -15.48
C VAL A 81 1.93 0.36 -15.93
N LYS A 82 1.02 0.90 -15.13
CA LYS A 82 0.48 2.26 -15.31
C LYS A 82 0.41 2.97 -13.98
N VAL A 83 0.80 4.24 -13.99
CA VAL A 83 0.58 5.14 -12.86
C VAL A 83 -0.91 5.40 -12.73
N ILE A 84 -1.43 5.27 -11.51
CA ILE A 84 -2.84 5.44 -11.22
C ILE A 84 -3.27 6.90 -11.39
N SER A 85 -4.50 7.12 -11.85
CA SER A 85 -5.12 8.45 -11.83
C SER A 85 -5.73 8.71 -10.47
N LEU A 86 -5.47 9.90 -9.92
CA LEU A 86 -6.06 10.32 -8.65
C LEU A 86 -7.48 10.84 -8.88
N GLY A 87 -8.40 10.47 -8.00
CA GLY A 87 -9.75 11.02 -7.90
C GLY A 87 -9.83 12.08 -6.82
N ASP A 88 -11.04 12.55 -6.55
CA ASP A 88 -11.34 13.54 -5.52
C ASP A 88 -12.11 12.89 -4.38
N SER A 89 -11.42 12.60 -3.26
CA SER A 89 -12.05 11.99 -2.08
C SER A 89 -12.85 13.01 -1.24
N ASP A 90 -12.62 14.31 -1.40
CA ASP A 90 -13.36 15.35 -0.66
C ASP A 90 -14.76 15.54 -1.21
N SER A 91 -14.99 15.17 -2.48
CA SER A 91 -16.31 15.22 -3.12
C SER A 91 -17.17 13.98 -2.91
N LEU A 92 -16.65 12.94 -2.24
CA LEU A 92 -17.37 11.67 -2.00
C LEU A 92 -18.63 11.89 -1.18
N ILE A 93 -19.68 11.17 -1.55
CA ILE A 93 -20.92 11.10 -0.79
C ILE A 93 -21.23 9.67 -0.36
N ILE A 94 -21.90 9.52 0.79
CA ILE A 94 -22.37 8.21 1.28
C ILE A 94 -23.34 7.62 0.23
N GLY A 95 -23.16 6.34 -0.08
CA GLY A 95 -23.94 5.64 -1.10
C GLY A 95 -23.31 5.65 -2.50
N GLU A 96 -22.12 6.21 -2.69
CA GLU A 96 -21.36 6.04 -3.93
C GLU A 96 -20.76 4.63 -4.01
N GLN A 97 -20.79 4.05 -5.21
CA GLN A 97 -20.21 2.74 -5.47
C GLN A 97 -18.70 2.83 -5.57
N VAL A 98 -18.00 1.87 -4.95
CA VAL A 98 -16.55 1.78 -4.91
C VAL A 98 -16.06 0.38 -5.26
N VAL A 99 -14.81 0.30 -5.71
CA VAL A 99 -14.11 -0.95 -6.01
C VAL A 99 -12.82 -0.99 -5.22
N ALA A 100 -12.61 -2.04 -4.43
CA ALA A 100 -11.37 -2.27 -3.73
C ALA A 100 -10.54 -3.34 -4.48
N ILE A 101 -9.25 -3.04 -4.70
CA ILE A 101 -8.30 -3.93 -5.34
C ILE A 101 -7.13 -4.19 -4.39
N GLY A 102 -6.73 -5.45 -4.31
CA GLY A 102 -5.57 -5.85 -3.53
C GLY A 102 -5.26 -7.33 -3.72
N ASN A 103 -4.27 -7.84 -3.00
CA ASN A 103 -3.90 -9.26 -3.01
C ASN A 103 -4.28 -9.89 -1.68
N ALA A 104 -5.58 -10.07 -1.45
CA ALA A 104 -6.09 -10.63 -0.20
C ALA A 104 -5.49 -12.02 0.05
N LEU A 105 -4.86 -12.19 1.22
CA LEU A 105 -4.28 -13.44 1.69
C LEU A 105 -3.14 -13.99 0.80
N GLY A 106 -2.62 -13.20 -0.15
CA GLY A 106 -1.53 -13.64 -1.03
C GLY A 106 -1.93 -14.65 -2.12
N TYR A 107 -3.24 -14.86 -2.35
CA TYR A 107 -3.75 -15.78 -3.38
C TYR A 107 -3.84 -15.18 -4.78
N GLY A 108 -3.29 -14.00 -4.98
CA GLY A 108 -3.37 -13.25 -6.24
C GLY A 108 -4.28 -12.04 -6.12
N GLN A 109 -4.26 -11.22 -7.17
CA GLN A 109 -5.06 -10.00 -7.21
C GLN A 109 -6.56 -10.33 -7.08
N SER A 110 -7.22 -9.66 -6.14
CA SER A 110 -8.65 -9.76 -5.90
C SER A 110 -9.32 -8.40 -6.05
N VAL A 111 -10.54 -8.42 -6.54
CA VAL A 111 -11.39 -7.24 -6.73
C VAL A 111 -12.67 -7.47 -5.94
N THR A 112 -12.98 -6.53 -5.05
CA THR A 112 -14.24 -6.50 -4.33
C THR A 112 -14.95 -5.18 -4.62
N SER A 113 -16.27 -5.13 -4.52
CA SER A 113 -17.04 -3.92 -4.71
C SER A 113 -18.00 -3.71 -3.55
N GLY A 114 -18.34 -2.45 -3.31
CA GLY A 114 -19.25 -2.04 -2.27
C GLY A 114 -19.62 -0.58 -2.46
N TRP A 115 -19.95 0.05 -1.35
CA TRP A 115 -20.44 1.44 -1.31
C TRP A 115 -19.68 2.21 -0.24
N VAL A 116 -19.61 3.53 -0.37
CA VAL A 116 -19.20 4.42 0.71
C VAL A 116 -20.27 4.36 1.79
N SER A 117 -19.97 3.70 2.93
CA SER A 117 -20.89 3.53 4.05
C SER A 117 -20.88 4.70 5.01
N ALA A 118 -19.72 5.34 5.17
CA ALA A 118 -19.55 6.55 5.99
C ALA A 118 -18.26 7.29 5.60
N LEU A 119 -18.16 8.54 6.00
CA LEU A 119 -16.97 9.40 5.85
C LEU A 119 -16.54 9.92 7.22
N ASN A 120 -15.29 10.39 7.31
CA ASN A 120 -14.71 10.98 8.51
C ASN A 120 -14.85 10.04 9.73
N ARG A 121 -14.42 8.77 9.53
CA ARG A 121 -14.44 7.76 10.58
C ARG A 121 -13.08 7.62 11.23
N ASP A 122 -13.09 7.54 12.56
CA ASP A 122 -11.91 7.21 13.33
C ASP A 122 -11.91 5.72 13.66
N MET A 123 -10.77 5.09 13.50
CA MET A 123 -10.55 3.67 13.83
C MET A 123 -9.39 3.58 14.84
N THR A 124 -9.62 2.84 15.91
CA THR A 124 -8.57 2.49 16.87
C THR A 124 -8.17 1.04 16.64
N ASP A 125 -6.89 0.77 16.42
CA ASP A 125 -6.35 -0.58 16.27
C ASP A 125 -6.12 -1.26 17.63
N GLU A 126 -5.69 -2.54 17.62
CA GLU A 126 -5.45 -3.33 18.82
C GLU A 126 -4.35 -2.75 19.71
N ASP A 127 -3.40 -2.00 19.14
CA ASP A 127 -2.31 -1.34 19.85
C ASP A 127 -2.72 0.03 20.42
N GLY A 128 -3.98 0.43 20.22
CA GLY A 128 -4.54 1.70 20.70
C GLY A 128 -4.17 2.91 19.82
N LYS A 129 -3.60 2.69 18.63
CA LYS A 129 -3.31 3.75 17.67
C LYS A 129 -4.59 4.15 16.94
N VAL A 130 -4.84 5.44 16.89
CA VAL A 130 -6.01 6.01 16.20
C VAL A 130 -5.62 6.41 14.77
N SER A 131 -6.40 5.96 13.81
CA SER A 131 -6.39 6.46 12.43
C SER A 131 -7.66 7.26 12.22
N GLU A 132 -7.52 8.55 11.87
CA GLU A 132 -8.62 9.51 11.79
C GLU A 132 -9.07 9.77 10.36
N ASP A 133 -10.28 10.28 10.20
CA ASP A 133 -10.86 10.77 8.94
C ASP A 133 -10.88 9.72 7.82
N LEU A 134 -11.15 8.46 8.12
CA LEU A 134 -11.18 7.39 7.14
C LEU A 134 -12.50 7.34 6.35
N ILE A 135 -12.41 6.85 5.11
CA ILE A 135 -13.56 6.37 4.34
C ILE A 135 -13.94 4.99 4.88
N GLN A 136 -15.21 4.80 5.23
CA GLN A 136 -15.77 3.49 5.55
C GLN A 136 -16.50 2.93 4.34
N THR A 137 -16.28 1.64 4.04
CA THR A 137 -16.95 0.92 2.95
C THR A 137 -17.38 -0.48 3.40
N ASP A 138 -18.40 -1.03 2.76
CA ASP A 138 -18.82 -2.43 2.90
C ASP A 138 -18.13 -3.35 1.84
N ALA A 139 -17.32 -2.80 0.93
CA ALA A 139 -16.42 -3.60 0.13
C ALA A 139 -15.50 -4.43 1.03
N ALA A 140 -15.32 -5.71 0.71
CA ALA A 140 -14.53 -6.61 1.57
C ALA A 140 -13.04 -6.19 1.59
N ILE A 141 -12.61 -5.63 2.71
CA ILE A 141 -11.22 -5.29 3.02
C ILE A 141 -10.72 -6.29 4.06
N ASN A 142 -9.74 -7.10 3.68
CA ASN A 142 -9.17 -8.18 4.48
C ASN A 142 -7.64 -8.07 4.52
N PRO A 143 -6.95 -8.76 5.45
CA PRO A 143 -5.50 -8.87 5.43
C PRO A 143 -4.97 -9.23 4.04
N GLY A 144 -3.95 -8.49 3.56
CA GLY A 144 -3.44 -8.56 2.20
C GLY A 144 -3.97 -7.45 1.27
N ASN A 145 -5.16 -6.88 1.52
CA ASN A 145 -5.64 -5.70 0.79
C ASN A 145 -5.03 -4.39 1.32
N SER A 146 -4.39 -4.39 2.50
CA SER A 146 -3.66 -3.22 3.03
C SER A 146 -2.70 -2.66 1.99
N GLY A 147 -2.73 -1.36 1.78
CA GLY A 147 -1.93 -0.64 0.79
C GLY A 147 -2.47 -0.73 -0.63
N GLY A 148 -3.54 -1.50 -0.86
CA GLY A 148 -4.24 -1.57 -2.15
C GLY A 148 -5.18 -0.40 -2.39
N ALA A 149 -5.72 -0.32 -3.60
CA ALA A 149 -6.53 0.79 -4.07
C ALA A 149 -8.00 0.66 -3.66
N LEU A 150 -8.60 1.77 -3.22
CA LEU A 150 -10.04 2.01 -3.28
C LEU A 150 -10.30 2.97 -4.45
N LEU A 151 -11.11 2.54 -5.41
CA LEU A 151 -11.39 3.25 -6.65
C LEU A 151 -12.85 3.68 -6.72
N ASN A 152 -13.12 4.82 -7.39
CA ASN A 152 -14.44 5.16 -7.85
C ASN A 152 -14.81 4.40 -9.13
N MET A 153 -16.02 4.57 -9.64
CA MET A 153 -16.50 3.90 -10.85
C MET A 153 -15.87 4.39 -12.15
N LYS A 154 -15.01 5.42 -12.10
CA LYS A 154 -14.18 5.87 -13.23
C LYS A 154 -12.79 5.22 -13.22
N GLY A 155 -12.46 4.42 -12.18
CA GLY A 155 -11.15 3.82 -11.99
C GLY A 155 -10.12 4.78 -11.41
N GLU A 156 -10.55 5.90 -10.83
CA GLU A 156 -9.69 6.87 -10.16
C GLU A 156 -9.50 6.48 -8.68
N LEU A 157 -8.29 6.66 -8.16
CA LEU A 157 -7.93 6.38 -6.77
C LEU A 157 -8.58 7.40 -5.83
N ILE A 158 -9.46 6.93 -4.94
CA ILE A 158 -10.11 7.76 -3.92
C ILE A 158 -9.64 7.44 -2.51
N GLY A 159 -8.94 6.32 -2.31
CA GLY A 159 -8.37 5.97 -1.02
C GLY A 159 -7.40 4.80 -1.09
N ILE A 160 -6.64 4.62 0.00
CA ILE A 160 -5.70 3.49 0.20
C ILE A 160 -6.28 2.59 1.28
N ASN A 161 -6.56 1.33 0.93
CA ASN A 161 -7.18 0.36 1.82
C ASN A 161 -6.35 0.11 3.08
N VAL A 162 -7.02 -0.01 4.23
CA VAL A 162 -6.40 -0.35 5.52
C VAL A 162 -7.11 -1.56 6.10
N ALA A 163 -6.43 -2.71 6.09
CA ALA A 163 -6.92 -3.93 6.72
C ALA A 163 -6.16 -4.15 8.04
N LYS A 164 -6.49 -3.36 9.05
CA LYS A 164 -6.01 -3.57 10.42
C LYS A 164 -7.06 -4.37 11.19
N SER A 165 -6.59 -5.34 11.99
CA SER A 165 -7.45 -5.98 12.97
C SER A 165 -7.83 -4.94 14.03
N SER A 166 -9.07 -4.49 14.01
CA SER A 166 -9.65 -3.94 15.24
C SER A 166 -10.08 -5.12 16.08
N GLY A 167 -9.85 -5.13 17.39
CA GLY A 167 -10.24 -6.22 18.30
C GLY A 167 -11.74 -6.57 18.25
N ASN A 168 -12.52 -5.81 17.48
CA ASN A 168 -13.91 -6.04 17.11
C ASN A 168 -14.05 -5.96 15.59
N ALA A 169 -13.33 -6.80 14.82
CA ALA A 169 -13.53 -6.89 13.38
C ALA A 169 -15.01 -7.17 13.09
N VAL A 170 -15.74 -6.16 12.67
CA VAL A 170 -17.15 -6.27 12.30
C VAL A 170 -17.20 -6.56 10.82
N GLU A 171 -17.83 -7.68 10.45
CA GLU A 171 -18.04 -8.04 9.06
C GLU A 171 -18.80 -6.93 8.32
N GLY A 172 -18.33 -6.54 7.14
CA GLY A 172 -18.94 -5.45 6.36
C GLY A 172 -18.46 -4.05 6.74
N MET A 173 -17.37 -3.90 7.51
CA MET A 173 -16.75 -2.61 7.82
C MET A 173 -15.28 -2.60 7.35
N GLY A 174 -15.05 -2.11 6.17
CA GLY A 174 -13.72 -1.82 5.61
C GLY A 174 -13.37 -0.34 5.73
N TYR A 175 -12.08 -0.02 5.75
CA TYR A 175 -11.60 1.35 5.86
C TYR A 175 -10.54 1.66 4.80
N ALA A 176 -10.48 2.93 4.39
CA ALA A 176 -9.44 3.43 3.52
C ALA A 176 -9.02 4.86 3.93
N ILE A 177 -7.73 5.16 3.78
CA ILE A 177 -7.19 6.52 3.94
C ILE A 177 -7.60 7.33 2.72
N PRO A 178 -8.33 8.46 2.86
CA PRO A 178 -8.73 9.29 1.73
C PRO A 178 -7.51 9.77 0.92
N ILE A 179 -7.63 9.81 -0.42
CA ILE A 179 -6.51 10.24 -1.26
C ILE A 179 -6.14 11.71 -1.02
N ALA A 180 -7.08 12.59 -0.76
CA ALA A 180 -6.81 13.99 -0.42
C ALA A 180 -5.93 14.15 0.83
N LYS A 181 -6.04 13.21 1.79
CA LYS A 181 -5.16 13.15 2.97
C LYS A 181 -3.82 12.48 2.64
N ALA A 182 -3.83 11.46 1.79
CA ALA A 182 -2.64 10.68 1.46
C ALA A 182 -1.70 11.40 0.48
N GLU A 183 -2.23 12.08 -0.52
CA GLU A 183 -1.48 12.71 -1.62
C GLU A 183 -0.32 13.59 -1.13
N PRO A 184 -0.52 14.60 -0.24
CA PRO A 184 0.58 15.46 0.20
C PRO A 184 1.67 14.69 0.98
N VAL A 185 1.30 13.62 1.67
CA VAL A 185 2.25 12.74 2.37
C VAL A 185 3.04 11.93 1.34
N LEU A 186 2.36 11.32 0.37
CA LEU A 186 2.99 10.55 -0.70
C LEU A 186 3.97 11.41 -1.51
N ASP A 187 3.59 12.64 -1.88
CA ASP A 187 4.46 13.59 -2.59
C ASP A 187 5.74 13.88 -1.81
N SER A 188 5.59 14.11 -0.49
CA SER A 188 6.75 14.30 0.39
C SER A 188 7.64 13.06 0.46
N LEU A 189 7.06 11.86 0.47
CA LEU A 189 7.82 10.61 0.51
C LEU A 189 8.49 10.31 -0.83
N MET A 190 7.81 10.55 -1.94
CA MET A 190 8.34 10.36 -3.29
C MET A 190 9.53 11.29 -3.61
N SER A 191 9.57 12.47 -3.01
CA SER A 191 10.67 13.44 -3.20
C SER A 191 11.97 13.05 -2.50
N ARG A 192 11.99 12.00 -1.66
CA ARG A 192 13.19 11.55 -0.93
C ARG A 192 14.10 10.74 -1.86
N GLU A 193 15.40 10.67 -1.50
CA GLU A 193 16.34 9.76 -2.14
C GLU A 193 16.13 8.32 -1.66
N THR A 194 16.06 7.38 -2.60
CA THR A 194 15.99 5.95 -2.27
C THR A 194 17.40 5.43 -1.97
N ARG A 195 17.56 4.78 -0.83
CA ARG A 195 18.82 4.13 -0.47
C ARG A 195 18.79 2.67 -0.91
N PHE A 196 19.21 2.41 -2.14
CA PHE A 196 19.41 1.04 -2.60
C PHE A 196 20.59 0.39 -1.90
N LYS A 197 20.46 -0.91 -1.58
CA LYS A 197 21.59 -1.69 -1.09
C LYS A 197 22.69 -1.68 -2.15
N VAL A 198 23.90 -1.32 -1.75
CA VAL A 198 25.09 -1.40 -2.60
C VAL A 198 25.52 -2.87 -2.64
N ASP A 199 25.89 -3.37 -3.81
CA ASP A 199 26.47 -4.71 -3.95
C ASP A 199 27.68 -4.84 -3.00
N GLU A 200 27.81 -5.98 -2.29
CA GLU A 200 28.90 -6.21 -1.34
C GLU A 200 30.29 -6.01 -1.97
N SER A 201 30.42 -6.22 -3.30
CA SER A 201 31.63 -5.97 -4.06
C SER A 201 31.98 -4.48 -4.19
N GLN A 202 31.02 -3.57 -3.94
CA GLN A 202 31.19 -2.11 -4.02
C GLN A 202 31.12 -1.46 -2.63
N ALA A 203 30.88 -2.23 -1.57
CA ALA A 203 30.87 -1.73 -0.21
C ALA A 203 32.26 -1.29 0.23
N ALA A 204 32.44 -0.01 0.55
CA ALA A 204 33.65 0.47 1.20
C ALA A 204 33.60 0.09 2.69
N TYR A 205 34.49 -0.76 3.14
CA TYR A 205 34.71 -1.01 4.56
C TYR A 205 35.63 0.12 5.09
N ILE A 206 35.11 0.92 6.01
CA ILE A 206 35.87 1.93 6.76
C ILE A 206 36.23 1.35 8.11
#